data_2d935b024c22604e722a521c1bcd0f08
#
_entry.id   2d935b024c22604e722a521c1bcd0f08
#
_cell.length_a   1.000
_cell.length_b   1.000
_cell.length_c   1.000
_cell.angle_alpha   90.00
_cell.angle_beta   90.00
_cell.angle_gamma   90.00
#
_symmetry.space_group_name_H-M   'P 1'
#
loop_
_entity.id
_entity.type
_entity.pdbx_description
1 polymer ?
#
loop_
_entity_poly.entity_id
_entity_poly.type
_entity_poly.pdbx_seq_one_letter_code
_entity_poly.pdbx_strand_id
1 'polypeptide(L)'
;GYEPYWAIGAPAPAPADEVRAVCTAVRERLAGLAPRARLLYGGSAGPGLLTRLAPAVDGVFLGRFAHDPAALAAVVEEAAALP
;
A
#
# COMPACT_ATOMS: atom_id res chain seq x y z
N GLY A 1 -9.87 -0.01 -0.22
CA GLY A 1 -8.61 0.48 -0.80
C GLY A 1 -8.49 2.00 -0.77
N TYR A 2 -7.32 2.48 -0.45
CA TYR A 2 -7.02 3.91 -0.54
C TYR A 2 -6.20 4.17 -1.81
N GLU A 3 -6.75 4.98 -2.71
CA GLU A 3 -6.11 5.38 -3.96
C GLU A 3 -6.22 6.89 -4.10
N PRO A 4 -5.17 7.65 -3.78
CA PRO A 4 -5.18 9.08 -4.11
C PRO A 4 -5.20 9.23 -5.63
N TYR A 5 -6.28 9.82 -6.16
CA TYR A 5 -6.54 9.84 -7.60
C TYR A 5 -5.38 10.46 -8.41
N TRP A 6 -4.69 11.42 -7.84
CA TRP A 6 -3.58 12.10 -8.50
C TRP A 6 -2.31 11.23 -8.58
N ALA A 7 -2.25 10.12 -7.83
CA ALA A 7 -1.12 9.20 -7.85
C ALA A 7 -1.35 8.01 -8.79
N ILE A 8 -2.56 7.83 -9.30
CA ILE A 8 -2.88 6.74 -10.22
C ILE A 8 -2.15 6.97 -11.54
N GLY A 9 -1.31 6.02 -11.95
CA GLY A 9 -0.53 6.13 -13.18
C GLY A 9 0.64 7.11 -13.12
N ALA A 10 0.88 7.73 -11.97
CA ALA A 10 2.01 8.64 -11.80
C ALA A 10 3.34 7.89 -11.86
N PRO A 11 4.47 8.57 -12.20
CA PRO A 11 5.78 7.92 -12.25
C PRO A 11 6.27 7.46 -10.86
N ALA A 12 5.74 8.04 -9.79
CA ALA A 12 6.07 7.68 -8.42
C ALA A 12 4.79 7.64 -7.57
N PRO A 13 4.79 6.86 -6.47
CA PRO A 13 3.66 6.87 -5.55
C PRO A 13 3.54 8.21 -4.80
N ALA A 14 2.41 8.42 -4.13
CA ALA A 14 2.26 9.52 -3.21
C ALA A 14 3.33 9.44 -2.10
N PRO A 15 3.74 10.57 -1.50
CA PRO A 15 4.70 10.55 -0.39
C PRO A 15 4.26 9.60 0.72
N ALA A 16 5.16 8.70 1.14
CA ALA A 16 4.84 7.64 2.08
C ALA A 16 4.32 8.19 3.42
N ASP A 17 4.86 9.30 3.89
CA ASP A 17 4.43 9.90 5.15
C ASP A 17 2.97 10.36 5.10
N GLU A 18 2.56 10.95 3.97
CA GLU A 18 1.18 11.38 3.77
C GLU A 18 0.23 10.19 3.70
N VAL A 19 0.63 9.14 2.97
CA VAL A 19 -0.16 7.93 2.86
C VAL A 19 -0.31 7.26 4.22
N ARG A 20 0.77 7.16 4.99
CA ARG A 20 0.71 6.58 6.34
C ARG A 20 -0.25 7.35 7.24
N ALA A 21 -0.21 8.68 7.20
CA ALA A 21 -1.08 9.50 8.03
C ALA A 21 -2.55 9.26 7.70
N VAL A 22 -2.91 9.25 6.41
CA VAL A 22 -4.29 8.99 5.98
C VAL A 22 -4.71 7.56 6.34
N CYS A 23 -3.86 6.58 6.05
CA CYS A 23 -4.19 5.17 6.28
C CYS A 23 -4.31 4.86 7.79
N THR A 24 -3.48 5.49 8.62
CA THR A 24 -3.61 5.36 10.07
C THR A 24 -4.96 5.88 10.55
N ALA A 25 -5.39 7.04 10.08
CA ALA A 25 -6.69 7.60 10.41
C ALA A 25 -7.84 6.70 9.93
N VAL A 26 -7.75 6.16 8.72
CA VAL A 26 -8.75 5.25 8.17
C VAL A 26 -8.80 3.96 9.00
N ARG A 27 -7.66 3.40 9.37
CA ARG A 27 -7.58 2.19 10.17
C ARG A 27 -8.22 2.38 11.56
N GLU A 28 -8.01 3.53 12.19
CA GLU A 28 -8.64 3.85 13.46
C GLU A 28 -10.16 3.86 13.35
N ARG A 29 -10.68 4.42 12.27
CA ARG A 29 -12.14 4.41 12.01
C ARG A 29 -12.64 2.99 11.74
N LEU A 30 -11.91 2.21 10.95
CA LEU A 30 -12.27 0.83 10.64
C LEU A 30 -12.28 -0.06 11.88
N ALA A 31 -11.41 0.18 12.84
CA ALA A 31 -11.36 -0.61 14.07
C ALA A 31 -12.70 -0.61 14.82
N GLY A 32 -13.42 0.51 14.77
CA GLY A 32 -14.75 0.63 15.41
C GLY A 32 -15.90 0.13 14.55
N LEU A 33 -15.74 0.09 13.22
CA LEU A 33 -16.82 -0.23 12.29
C LEU A 33 -16.67 -1.63 11.68
N ALA A 34 -15.45 -2.01 11.33
CA ALA A 34 -15.13 -3.25 10.64
C ALA A 34 -13.75 -3.74 11.06
N PRO A 35 -13.61 -4.30 12.28
CA PRO A 35 -12.29 -4.64 12.85
C PRO A 35 -11.50 -5.67 12.06
N ARG A 36 -12.17 -6.45 11.18
CA ARG A 36 -11.49 -7.44 10.34
C ARG A 36 -11.17 -6.94 8.94
N ALA A 37 -11.56 -5.71 8.61
CA ALA A 37 -11.28 -5.15 7.30
C ALA A 37 -9.77 -4.97 7.10
N ARG A 38 -9.33 -5.24 5.88
CA ARG A 38 -7.96 -5.00 5.46
C ARG A 38 -7.90 -3.71 4.66
N LEU A 39 -6.83 -2.96 4.85
CA LEU A 39 -6.60 -1.70 4.15
C LEU A 39 -5.46 -1.87 3.17
N LEU A 40 -5.73 -1.60 1.90
CA LEU A 40 -4.76 -1.70 0.82
C LEU A 40 -4.51 -0.32 0.22
N TYR A 41 -3.26 -0.07 -0.16
CA TYR A 41 -2.89 1.14 -0.88
C TYR A 41 -2.78 0.87 -2.37
N GLY A 42 -3.36 1.74 -3.20
CA GLY A 42 -3.17 1.76 -4.65
C GLY A 42 -2.67 3.13 -5.09
N GLY A 43 -1.89 3.15 -6.16
CA GLY A 43 -1.34 4.39 -6.71
C GLY A 43 0.16 4.27 -6.96
N SER A 44 0.56 3.76 -8.13
CA SER A 44 1.95 3.54 -8.53
C SER A 44 2.77 2.75 -7.52
N ALA A 45 2.16 1.72 -6.92
CA ALA A 45 2.83 0.88 -5.95
C ALA A 45 3.84 -0.05 -6.63
N GLY A 46 4.99 -0.24 -5.99
CA GLY A 46 6.06 -1.11 -6.46
C GLY A 46 6.95 -1.58 -5.33
N PRO A 47 8.08 -2.23 -5.63
CA PRO A 47 9.01 -2.72 -4.60
C PRO A 47 9.46 -1.61 -3.64
N GLY A 48 9.51 -1.94 -2.36
CA GLY A 48 9.95 -1.02 -1.30
C GLY A 48 8.84 -0.22 -0.64
N LEU A 49 7.72 -0.02 -1.32
CA LEU A 49 6.66 0.83 -0.80
C LEU A 49 5.95 0.22 0.41
N LEU A 50 5.64 -1.07 0.34
CA LEU A 50 4.92 -1.75 1.43
C LEU A 50 5.69 -1.65 2.75
N THR A 51 7.01 -1.83 2.72
CA THR A 51 7.86 -1.68 3.90
C THR A 51 7.75 -0.28 4.49
N ARG A 52 7.68 0.74 3.63
CA ARG A 52 7.57 2.14 4.06
C ARG A 52 6.19 2.49 4.61
N LEU A 53 5.14 1.80 4.18
CA LEU A 53 3.77 2.06 4.61
C LEU A 53 3.34 1.24 5.81
N ALA A 54 3.88 0.03 5.98
CA ALA A 54 3.51 -0.83 7.09
C ALA A 54 3.91 -0.20 8.44
N PRO A 55 3.11 -0.41 9.49
CA PRO A 55 1.90 -1.22 9.57
C PRO A 55 0.59 -0.49 9.23
N ALA A 56 0.66 0.70 8.63
CA ALA A 56 -0.54 1.48 8.34
C ALA A 56 -1.44 0.82 7.29
N VAL A 57 -0.87 -0.02 6.42
CA VAL A 57 -1.63 -0.79 5.42
C VAL A 57 -1.32 -2.27 5.55
N ASP A 58 -2.25 -3.10 5.06
CA ASP A 58 -2.11 -4.56 5.06
C ASP A 58 -1.52 -5.08 3.74
N GLY A 59 -1.51 -4.26 2.71
CA GLY A 59 -0.99 -4.64 1.41
C GLY A 59 -1.10 -3.52 0.40
N VAL A 60 -0.74 -3.83 -0.85
CA VAL A 60 -0.77 -2.88 -1.95
C VAL A 60 -1.46 -3.48 -3.17
N PHE A 61 -2.09 -2.62 -3.97
CA PHE A 61 -2.50 -2.96 -5.32
C PHE A 61 -1.37 -2.63 -6.27
N LEU A 62 -0.94 -3.61 -7.06
CA LEU A 62 0.06 -3.39 -8.09
C LEU A 62 -0.62 -3.10 -9.42
N GLY A 63 -0.20 -2.03 -10.09
CA GLY A 63 -0.56 -1.75 -11.47
C GLY A 63 0.47 -2.37 -12.41
N ARG A 64 1.27 -1.50 -13.08
CA ARG A 64 2.29 -1.95 -14.06
C ARG A 64 3.31 -2.94 -13.50
N PHE A 65 3.68 -2.84 -12.22
CA PHE A 65 4.66 -3.76 -11.63
C PHE A 65 4.12 -5.18 -11.45
N ALA A 66 2.80 -5.40 -11.58
CA ALA A 66 2.25 -6.75 -11.59
C ALA A 66 2.62 -7.52 -12.86
N HIS A 67 3.03 -6.81 -13.92
CA HIS A 67 3.43 -7.39 -15.20
C HIS A 67 4.94 -7.61 -15.31
N ASP A 68 5.69 -7.22 -14.29
CA ASP A 68 7.14 -7.44 -14.21
C ASP A 68 7.38 -8.54 -13.18
N PRO A 69 7.76 -9.77 -13.61
CA PRO A 69 7.91 -10.88 -12.68
C PRO A 69 8.93 -10.63 -11.56
N ALA A 70 10.03 -9.93 -11.86
CA ALA A 70 11.04 -9.62 -10.85
C ALA A 70 10.50 -8.63 -9.82
N ALA A 71 9.79 -7.60 -10.25
CA ALA A 71 9.18 -6.64 -9.35
C ALA A 71 8.09 -7.29 -8.48
N LEU A 72 7.24 -8.12 -9.09
CA LEU A 72 6.20 -8.85 -8.36
C LEU A 72 6.82 -9.75 -7.29
N ALA A 73 7.85 -10.52 -7.65
CA ALA A 73 8.55 -11.37 -6.69
C ALA A 73 9.14 -10.57 -5.53
N ALA A 74 9.74 -9.42 -5.81
CA ALA A 74 10.30 -8.55 -4.78
C ALA A 74 9.23 -8.06 -3.81
N VAL A 75 8.05 -7.68 -4.31
CA VAL A 75 6.93 -7.26 -3.44
C VAL A 75 6.43 -8.41 -2.57
N VAL A 76 6.32 -9.61 -3.14
CA VAL A 76 5.89 -10.80 -2.37
C VAL A 76 6.89 -11.12 -1.26
N GLU A 77 8.19 -11.08 -1.56
CA GLU A 77 9.25 -11.30 -0.57
C GLU A 77 9.21 -10.22 0.53
N GLU A 78 8.99 -8.99 0.13
CA GLU A 78 8.84 -7.87 1.06
C GLU A 78 7.66 -8.08 2.00
N ALA A 79 6.51 -8.49 1.47
CA ALA A 79 5.33 -8.78 2.29
C ALA A 79 5.59 -9.93 3.26
N ALA A 80 6.27 -10.98 2.83
CA ALA A 80 6.60 -12.12 3.67
C ALA A 80 7.58 -11.78 4.80
N ALA A 81 8.41 -10.75 4.61
CA ALA A 81 9.40 -10.32 5.61
C ALA A 81 8.81 -9.38 6.68
N LEU A 82 7.60 -8.88 6.49
CA LEU A 82 6.97 -8.00 7.46
C LEU A 82 6.49 -8.78 8.68
N PRO A 83 6.54 -8.15 9.88
CA PRO A 83 6.05 -8.79 11.10
C PRO A 83 4.55 -9.09 11.05
#